data_2e19f931f9f81f1f3142bcb4d56fe247
#
_entry.id   2e19f931f9f81f1f3142bcb4d56fe247
#
_cell.length_a   1.000
_cell.length_b   1.000
_cell.length_c   1.000
_cell.angle_alpha   90.00
_cell.angle_beta   90.00
_cell.angle_gamma   90.00
#
_symmetry.space_group_name_H-M   'P 1'
#
loop_
_entity.id
_entity.type
_entity.pdbx_description
1 polymer ?
#
loop_
_entity_poly.entity_id
_entity_poly.type
_entity_poly.pdbx_seq_one_letter_code
_entity_poly.pdbx_strand_id
1 'polypeptide(L)'
;KGISAETFDTTTMEDGISYRGAGVPYFLNTTDTCSGSTSEDGEYTWSQLHYHTESDNTDTYSEKVMKANIAVFGSIAIAIDQLPAMTLDMQATIDDLSESFNEDLAEEAGISKEDWENALSVFQKEVDALNAEGKDINERYVKAVSSKADVEAIQEEGKAYNKKVLELFKYVQD
;
A
#
# COMPACT_ATOMS: atom_id res chain seq x y z
N LYS A 1 1.49 -0.54 24.32
CA LYS A 1 1.45 0.46 23.25
C LYS A 1 1.05 -0.29 21.99
N GLY A 2 0.01 0.19 21.29
CA GLY A 2 -0.47 -0.42 20.05
C GLY A 2 0.48 -0.12 18.88
N ILE A 3 0.43 -0.96 17.84
CA ILE A 3 1.01 -0.67 16.55
C ILE A 3 -0.05 0.14 15.80
N SER A 4 0.28 1.35 15.35
CA SER A 4 -0.54 2.10 14.41
C SER A 4 0.02 1.90 13.02
N ALA A 5 -0.83 1.66 12.05
CA ALA A 5 -0.47 1.76 10.64
C ALA A 5 -0.86 3.17 10.17
N GLU A 6 0.07 3.86 9.55
CA GLU A 6 -0.16 5.15 8.94
C GLU A 6 0.04 5.00 7.44
N THR A 7 -0.78 5.70 6.66
CA THR A 7 -0.54 5.85 5.22
C THR A 7 0.49 6.96 5.04
N PHE A 8 1.51 6.69 4.24
CA PHE A 8 2.54 7.66 3.93
C PHE A 8 2.26 8.31 2.58
N ASP A 9 2.60 9.57 2.48
CA ASP A 9 2.65 10.26 1.19
C ASP A 9 3.62 9.54 0.25
N THR A 10 3.14 9.21 -0.92
CA THR A 10 3.86 8.44 -1.93
C THR A 10 4.95 9.23 -2.66
N THR A 11 5.15 10.48 -2.31
CA THR A 11 6.17 11.37 -2.88
C THR A 11 7.55 11.19 -2.26
N THR A 12 7.67 10.44 -1.17
CA THR A 12 8.95 10.21 -0.50
C THR A 12 9.88 9.37 -1.37
N MET A 13 11.08 9.87 -1.59
CA MET A 13 12.13 9.17 -2.32
C MET A 13 12.68 8.05 -1.47
N GLU A 14 12.52 6.80 -1.92
CA GLU A 14 12.91 5.59 -1.19
C GLU A 14 13.33 4.48 -2.14
N ASP A 15 13.91 3.39 -1.62
CA ASP A 15 14.41 2.27 -2.42
C ASP A 15 13.32 1.57 -3.25
N GLY A 16 12.06 1.64 -2.81
CA GLY A 16 10.91 1.05 -3.49
C GLY A 16 10.43 1.82 -4.73
N ILE A 17 10.85 3.06 -4.94
CA ILE A 17 10.34 3.93 -6.01
C ILE A 17 10.57 3.33 -7.42
N SER A 18 11.66 2.59 -7.60
CA SER A 18 11.96 1.91 -8.87
C SER A 18 10.95 0.82 -9.21
N TYR A 19 10.43 0.13 -8.20
CA TYR A 19 9.36 -0.87 -8.36
C TYR A 19 8.05 -0.20 -8.71
N ARG A 20 7.75 0.91 -8.06
CA ARG A 20 6.57 1.72 -8.36
C ARG A 20 6.55 2.16 -9.81
N GLY A 21 7.63 2.77 -10.31
CA GLY A 21 7.74 3.19 -11.72
C GLY A 21 7.66 2.02 -12.72
N ALA A 22 7.90 0.79 -12.29
CA ALA A 22 7.69 -0.42 -13.08
C ALA A 22 6.26 -0.99 -12.96
N GLY A 23 5.36 -0.33 -12.22
CA GLY A 23 4.01 -0.81 -11.95
C GLY A 23 3.96 -2.02 -11.01
N VAL A 24 4.97 -2.17 -10.14
CA VAL A 24 5.02 -3.23 -9.12
C VAL A 24 4.62 -2.62 -7.78
N PRO A 25 3.51 -3.08 -7.18
CA PRO A 25 3.12 -2.61 -5.86
C PRO A 25 4.19 -2.96 -4.82
N TYR A 26 4.50 -2.02 -3.96
CA TYR A 26 5.36 -2.25 -2.81
C TYR A 26 4.78 -1.53 -1.59
N PHE A 27 5.22 -1.89 -0.43
CA PHE A 27 4.92 -1.17 0.80
C PHE A 27 6.20 -0.81 1.53
N LEU A 28 6.21 0.37 2.10
CA LEU A 28 7.31 0.86 2.89
C LEU A 28 7.35 0.14 4.23
N ASN A 29 8.46 -0.54 4.47
CA ASN A 29 8.72 -1.21 5.74
C ASN A 29 9.58 -0.30 6.61
N THR A 30 8.98 0.66 7.27
CA THR A 30 9.64 1.44 8.30
C THR A 30 9.01 1.17 9.65
N THR A 31 9.85 1.01 10.65
CA THR A 31 9.45 1.15 12.05
C THR A 31 10.12 2.39 12.57
N ASP A 32 9.38 3.47 12.61
CA ASP A 32 9.80 4.59 13.42
C ASP A 32 9.24 4.47 14.84
N THR A 33 9.96 4.99 15.78
CA THR A 33 9.45 5.14 17.15
C THR A 33 8.44 6.27 17.14
N CYS A 34 7.19 5.93 16.78
CA CYS A 34 6.09 6.87 16.89
C CYS A 34 6.13 7.52 18.29
N SER A 35 6.44 8.78 18.39
CA SER A 35 6.43 9.57 19.62
C SER A 35 7.44 9.17 20.72
N GLY A 36 8.48 8.47 20.42
CA GLY A 36 9.46 8.14 21.44
C GLY A 36 10.84 8.49 20.97
N SER A 37 11.42 9.44 21.58
CA SER A 37 12.83 9.65 21.52
C SER A 37 13.58 8.40 21.98
N THR A 38 14.66 8.09 21.32
CA THR A 38 15.61 7.05 21.73
C THR A 38 16.74 7.59 22.58
N SER A 39 16.85 8.91 22.74
CA SER A 39 17.77 9.53 23.68
C SER A 39 17.24 9.38 25.11
N GLU A 40 18.15 9.26 26.09
CA GLU A 40 17.79 9.10 27.50
C GLU A 40 16.95 10.28 28.04
N ASP A 41 17.15 11.47 27.48
CA ASP A 41 16.45 12.70 27.82
C ASP A 41 15.17 12.92 27.03
N GLY A 42 14.88 12.09 26.05
CA GLY A 42 13.65 12.19 25.29
C GLY A 42 13.67 13.21 24.14
N GLU A 43 14.81 13.76 23.75
CA GLU A 43 14.91 14.89 22.83
C GLU A 43 15.02 14.49 21.36
N TYR A 44 15.60 13.33 21.04
CA TYR A 44 15.87 12.93 19.65
C TYR A 44 15.31 11.55 19.30
N THR A 45 14.84 11.39 18.08
CA THR A 45 14.45 10.09 17.53
C THR A 45 15.68 9.29 17.10
N TRP A 46 15.52 7.97 16.91
CA TRP A 46 16.59 7.12 16.38
C TRP A 46 17.10 7.64 15.04
N SER A 47 16.19 8.03 14.13
CA SER A 47 16.54 8.56 12.82
C SER A 47 17.39 9.83 12.90
N GLN A 48 17.10 10.71 13.85
CA GLN A 48 17.89 11.94 14.04
C GLN A 48 19.29 11.67 14.55
N LEU A 49 19.48 10.58 15.31
CA LEU A 49 20.77 10.26 15.91
C LEU A 49 21.65 9.35 15.05
N HIS A 50 21.03 8.44 14.28
CA HIS A 50 21.76 7.33 13.66
C HIS A 50 21.61 7.26 12.15
N TYR A 51 20.44 7.65 11.58
CA TYR A 51 20.17 7.48 10.15
C TYR A 51 21.19 8.20 9.28
N HIS A 52 21.79 7.49 8.35
CA HIS A 52 22.85 7.96 7.46
C HIS A 52 24.13 8.47 8.18
N THR A 53 24.43 7.96 9.36
CA THR A 53 25.62 8.29 10.12
C THR A 53 26.47 7.06 10.41
N GLU A 54 27.73 7.24 10.84
CA GLU A 54 28.61 6.16 11.29
C GLU A 54 28.10 5.42 12.54
N SER A 55 27.17 6.03 13.28
CA SER A 55 26.53 5.41 14.43
C SER A 55 25.39 4.47 14.08
N ASP A 56 24.98 4.38 12.79
CA ASP A 56 24.07 3.36 12.29
C ASP A 56 24.84 2.06 12.05
N ASN A 57 25.04 1.32 13.10
CA ASN A 57 25.82 0.09 13.12
C ASN A 57 25.16 -0.97 14.00
N THR A 58 25.79 -2.11 14.17
CA THR A 58 25.23 -3.25 14.94
C THR A 58 24.97 -2.95 16.41
N ASP A 59 25.54 -1.90 16.99
CA ASP A 59 25.33 -1.55 18.39
C ASP A 59 23.92 -0.96 18.61
N THR A 60 23.29 -0.45 17.54
CA THR A 60 21.90 0.04 17.55
C THR A 60 20.87 -1.07 17.33
N TYR A 61 21.30 -2.31 17.07
CA TYR A 61 20.44 -3.44 16.82
C TYR A 61 19.60 -3.81 18.05
N SER A 62 18.30 -3.95 17.84
CA SER A 62 17.38 -4.46 18.86
C SER A 62 16.68 -5.74 18.39
N GLU A 63 17.03 -6.87 19.01
CA GLU A 63 16.39 -8.15 18.74
C GLU A 63 14.86 -8.10 18.97
N LYS A 64 14.41 -7.33 19.95
CA LYS A 64 12.98 -7.16 20.25
C LYS A 64 12.25 -6.45 19.11
N VAL A 65 12.84 -5.39 18.58
CA VAL A 65 12.27 -4.63 17.43
C VAL A 65 12.27 -5.51 16.19
N MET A 66 13.38 -6.19 15.91
CA MET A 66 13.49 -7.10 14.77
C MET A 66 12.44 -8.22 14.81
N LYS A 67 12.24 -8.86 15.96
CA LYS A 67 11.20 -9.88 16.13
C LYS A 67 9.80 -9.33 15.93
N ALA A 68 9.52 -8.11 16.39
CA ALA A 68 8.22 -7.46 16.15
C ALA A 68 8.01 -7.18 14.66
N ASN A 69 9.03 -6.67 13.97
CA ASN A 69 8.97 -6.42 12.54
C ASN A 69 8.75 -7.71 11.74
N ILE A 70 9.51 -8.75 12.03
CA ILE A 70 9.32 -10.06 11.37
C ILE A 70 7.92 -10.60 11.61
N ALA A 71 7.37 -10.46 12.82
CA ALA A 71 6.03 -10.91 13.11
C ALA A 71 4.96 -10.13 12.32
N VAL A 72 5.08 -8.80 12.22
CA VAL A 72 4.12 -7.96 11.49
C VAL A 72 4.26 -8.19 9.98
N PHE A 73 5.43 -7.92 9.41
CA PHE A 73 5.62 -7.97 7.95
C PHE A 73 5.59 -9.39 7.40
N GLY A 74 6.08 -10.36 8.16
CA GLY A 74 5.93 -11.77 7.82
C GLY A 74 4.46 -12.21 7.79
N SER A 75 3.64 -11.73 8.73
CA SER A 75 2.21 -12.01 8.73
C SER A 75 1.50 -11.37 7.53
N ILE A 76 1.87 -10.15 7.15
CA ILE A 76 1.34 -9.47 5.96
C ILE A 76 1.70 -10.26 4.69
N ALA A 77 2.98 -10.63 4.54
CA ALA A 77 3.43 -11.41 3.40
C ALA A 77 2.70 -12.76 3.27
N ILE A 78 2.53 -13.47 4.39
CA ILE A 78 1.77 -14.72 4.43
C ILE A 78 0.30 -14.48 4.06
N ALA A 79 -0.31 -13.43 4.59
CA ALA A 79 -1.73 -13.12 4.30
C ALA A 79 -1.95 -12.82 2.81
N ILE A 80 -1.02 -12.12 2.16
CA ILE A 80 -1.07 -11.85 0.73
C ILE A 80 -0.86 -13.14 -0.08
N ASP A 81 0.13 -13.96 0.29
CA ASP A 81 0.45 -15.22 -0.41
C ASP A 81 -0.68 -16.27 -0.35
N GLN A 82 -1.49 -16.22 0.71
CA GLN A 82 -2.59 -17.17 0.91
C GLN A 82 -3.86 -16.84 0.12
N LEU A 83 -3.94 -15.70 -0.53
CA LEU A 83 -5.14 -15.27 -1.26
C LEU A 83 -4.88 -15.26 -2.77
N PRO A 84 -5.81 -15.78 -3.60
CA PRO A 84 -5.63 -15.81 -5.06
C PRO A 84 -5.77 -14.43 -5.70
N ALA A 85 -6.58 -13.54 -5.13
CA ALA A 85 -6.76 -12.17 -5.62
C ALA A 85 -6.02 -11.18 -4.72
N MET A 86 -5.26 -10.28 -5.34
CA MET A 86 -4.58 -9.18 -4.65
C MET A 86 -5.58 -8.29 -3.90
N THR A 87 -5.21 -7.82 -2.72
CA THR A 87 -6.00 -6.91 -1.89
C THR A 87 -5.51 -5.46 -2.02
N LEU A 88 -5.16 -5.05 -3.24
CA LEU A 88 -4.80 -3.65 -3.51
C LEU A 88 -6.08 -2.82 -3.56
N ASP A 89 -6.11 -1.77 -2.75
CA ASP A 89 -7.17 -0.78 -2.73
C ASP A 89 -6.64 0.55 -3.28
N MET A 90 -7.29 1.06 -4.31
CA MET A 90 -6.92 2.33 -4.94
C MET A 90 -7.67 3.53 -4.36
N GLN A 91 -8.35 3.35 -3.22
CA GLN A 91 -9.11 4.45 -2.60
C GLN A 91 -8.18 5.62 -2.23
N ALA A 92 -6.99 5.35 -1.68
CA ALA A 92 -6.02 6.39 -1.37
C ALA A 92 -5.64 7.22 -2.61
N THR A 93 -5.45 6.58 -3.77
CA THR A 93 -5.17 7.28 -5.02
C THR A 93 -6.34 8.17 -5.45
N ILE A 94 -7.58 7.73 -5.26
CA ILE A 94 -8.77 8.54 -5.57
C ILE A 94 -8.88 9.73 -4.64
N ASP A 95 -8.62 9.53 -3.35
CA ASP A 95 -8.62 10.58 -2.34
C ASP A 95 -7.55 11.63 -2.65
N ASP A 96 -6.33 11.22 -2.95
CA ASP A 96 -5.23 12.11 -3.37
C ASP A 96 -5.57 12.89 -4.64
N LEU A 97 -6.13 12.23 -5.65
CA LEU A 97 -6.59 12.90 -6.88
C LEU A 97 -7.70 13.92 -6.58
N SER A 98 -8.65 13.57 -5.70
CA SER A 98 -9.73 14.48 -5.31
C SER A 98 -9.20 15.75 -4.63
N GLU A 99 -8.18 15.62 -3.81
CA GLU A 99 -7.56 16.72 -3.08
C GLU A 99 -6.57 17.54 -3.94
N SER A 100 -6.04 16.96 -5.01
CA SER A 100 -5.04 17.60 -5.87
C SER A 100 -5.60 18.61 -6.88
N PHE A 101 -6.92 18.76 -6.99
CA PHE A 101 -7.53 19.67 -7.96
C PHE A 101 -7.11 21.13 -7.71
N ASN A 102 -6.46 21.73 -8.71
CA ASN A 102 -6.05 23.11 -8.70
C ASN A 102 -6.86 23.90 -9.73
N GLU A 103 -7.68 24.85 -9.26
CA GLU A 103 -8.61 25.61 -10.11
C GLU A 103 -7.85 26.43 -11.18
N ASP A 104 -6.74 27.07 -10.82
CA ASP A 104 -5.97 27.92 -11.76
C ASP A 104 -5.36 27.08 -12.90
N LEU A 105 -4.76 25.93 -12.55
CA LEU A 105 -4.17 25.03 -13.54
C LEU A 105 -5.24 24.35 -14.40
N ALA A 106 -6.38 24.03 -13.82
CA ALA A 106 -7.50 23.43 -14.55
C ALA A 106 -8.10 24.41 -15.56
N GLU A 107 -8.25 25.69 -15.19
CA GLU A 107 -8.70 26.74 -16.11
C GLU A 107 -7.72 26.94 -17.28
N GLU A 108 -6.42 26.98 -16.99
CA GLU A 108 -5.36 27.06 -18.02
C GLU A 108 -5.38 25.85 -18.98
N ALA A 109 -5.65 24.66 -18.45
CA ALA A 109 -5.76 23.41 -19.21
C ALA A 109 -7.13 23.25 -19.92
N GLY A 110 -8.11 24.13 -19.65
CA GLY A 110 -9.45 24.04 -20.19
C GLY A 110 -10.29 22.88 -19.59
N ILE A 111 -9.98 22.48 -18.36
CA ILE A 111 -10.67 21.42 -17.63
C ILE A 111 -11.62 22.06 -16.61
N SER A 112 -12.91 21.78 -16.72
CA SER A 112 -13.87 22.25 -15.73
C SER A 112 -13.84 21.37 -14.47
N LYS A 113 -14.20 21.97 -13.33
CA LYS A 113 -14.34 21.22 -12.06
C LYS A 113 -15.39 20.11 -12.20
N GLU A 114 -16.48 20.37 -12.93
CA GLU A 114 -17.54 19.39 -13.18
C GLU A 114 -17.01 18.18 -13.95
N ASP A 115 -16.21 18.41 -15.01
CA ASP A 115 -15.60 17.32 -15.79
C ASP A 115 -14.64 16.49 -14.93
N TRP A 116 -13.84 17.15 -14.07
CA TRP A 116 -12.95 16.49 -13.13
C TRP A 116 -13.72 15.61 -12.12
N GLU A 117 -14.73 16.17 -11.46
CA GLU A 117 -15.56 15.43 -10.50
C GLU A 117 -16.29 14.25 -11.15
N ASN A 118 -16.79 14.43 -12.39
CA ASN A 118 -17.40 13.36 -13.16
C ASN A 118 -16.39 12.25 -13.47
N ALA A 119 -15.18 12.58 -13.89
CA ALA A 119 -14.13 11.61 -14.14
C ALA A 119 -13.76 10.81 -12.89
N LEU A 120 -13.60 11.49 -11.75
CA LEU A 120 -13.35 10.84 -10.46
C LEU A 120 -14.49 9.91 -10.05
N SER A 121 -15.75 10.33 -10.24
CA SER A 121 -16.93 9.51 -9.94
C SER A 121 -16.97 8.22 -10.77
N VAL A 122 -16.59 8.31 -12.05
CA VAL A 122 -16.48 7.13 -12.92
C VAL A 122 -15.36 6.22 -12.42
N PHE A 123 -14.19 6.78 -12.11
CA PHE A 123 -13.05 6.02 -11.60
C PHE A 123 -13.38 5.32 -10.27
N GLN A 124 -14.00 6.03 -9.33
CA GLN A 124 -14.46 5.46 -8.06
C GLN A 124 -15.35 4.24 -8.27
N LYS A 125 -16.33 4.36 -9.16
CA LYS A 125 -17.26 3.27 -9.46
C LYS A 125 -16.56 2.02 -10.01
N GLU A 126 -15.57 2.21 -10.88
CA GLU A 126 -14.80 1.09 -11.44
C GLU A 126 -13.88 0.46 -10.38
N VAL A 127 -13.28 1.26 -9.50
CA VAL A 127 -12.49 0.76 -8.37
C VAL A 127 -13.35 -0.03 -7.38
N ASP A 128 -14.54 0.48 -7.05
CA ASP A 128 -15.48 -0.23 -6.18
C ASP A 128 -15.88 -1.60 -6.77
N ALA A 129 -16.13 -1.65 -8.08
CA ALA A 129 -16.47 -2.90 -8.78
C ALA A 129 -15.28 -3.88 -8.78
N LEU A 130 -14.06 -3.37 -8.99
CA LEU A 130 -12.84 -4.17 -8.95
C LEU A 130 -12.58 -4.73 -7.55
N ASN A 131 -12.70 -3.91 -6.53
CA ASN A 131 -12.56 -4.32 -5.13
C ASN A 131 -13.59 -5.40 -4.75
N ALA A 132 -14.84 -5.26 -5.21
CA ALA A 132 -15.89 -6.25 -5.00
C ALA A 132 -15.57 -7.59 -5.69
N GLU A 133 -15.04 -7.56 -6.94
CA GLU A 133 -14.61 -8.75 -7.67
C GLU A 133 -13.50 -9.49 -6.89
N GLY A 134 -12.46 -8.79 -6.48
CA GLY A 134 -11.34 -9.39 -5.72
C GLY A 134 -11.78 -9.98 -4.39
N LYS A 135 -12.66 -9.28 -3.67
CA LYS A 135 -13.23 -9.76 -2.41
C LYS A 135 -14.04 -11.05 -2.61
N ASP A 136 -14.92 -11.10 -3.63
CA ASP A 136 -15.71 -12.31 -3.93
C ASP A 136 -14.82 -13.51 -4.25
N ILE A 137 -13.78 -13.32 -5.08
CA ILE A 137 -12.82 -14.37 -5.40
C ILE A 137 -12.17 -14.92 -4.12
N ASN A 138 -11.71 -14.06 -3.23
CA ASN A 138 -11.05 -14.47 -1.99
C ASN A 138 -12.02 -15.16 -1.02
N GLU A 139 -13.26 -14.67 -0.89
CA GLU A 139 -14.28 -15.31 -0.05
C GLU A 139 -14.64 -16.71 -0.54
N ARG A 140 -14.82 -16.89 -1.86
CA ARG A 140 -15.06 -18.20 -2.49
C ARG A 140 -13.88 -19.14 -2.28
N TYR A 141 -12.66 -18.65 -2.41
CA TYR A 141 -11.44 -19.41 -2.18
C TYR A 141 -11.35 -19.91 -0.74
N VAL A 142 -11.49 -19.03 0.24
CA VAL A 142 -11.44 -19.40 1.67
C VAL A 142 -12.51 -20.43 2.01
N LYS A 143 -13.73 -20.29 1.47
CA LYS A 143 -14.82 -21.25 1.65
C LYS A 143 -14.49 -22.61 1.03
N ALA A 144 -13.93 -22.64 -0.18
CA ALA A 144 -13.54 -23.87 -0.87
C ALA A 144 -12.42 -24.60 -0.11
N VAL A 145 -11.37 -23.89 0.33
CA VAL A 145 -10.30 -24.46 1.16
C VAL A 145 -10.86 -25.07 2.45
N SER A 146 -11.73 -24.34 3.14
CA SER A 146 -12.34 -24.79 4.40
C SER A 146 -13.20 -26.05 4.23
N SER A 147 -13.84 -26.22 3.08
CA SER A 147 -14.64 -27.39 2.73
C SER A 147 -13.86 -28.49 2.02
N LYS A 148 -12.55 -28.31 1.82
CA LYS A 148 -11.68 -29.22 1.05
C LYS A 148 -12.17 -29.45 -0.40
N ALA A 149 -12.81 -28.44 -0.98
CA ALA A 149 -13.21 -28.44 -2.38
C ALA A 149 -12.03 -28.09 -3.29
N ASP A 150 -12.18 -28.35 -4.58
CA ASP A 150 -11.22 -27.94 -5.60
C ASP A 150 -11.18 -26.42 -5.72
N VAL A 151 -9.98 -25.86 -5.79
CA VAL A 151 -9.71 -24.40 -5.83
C VAL A 151 -9.08 -23.93 -7.14
N GLU A 152 -8.73 -24.85 -8.05
CA GLU A 152 -7.97 -24.53 -9.26
C GLU A 152 -8.65 -23.44 -10.11
N ALA A 153 -9.95 -23.56 -10.35
CA ALA A 153 -10.69 -22.56 -11.11
C ALA A 153 -10.70 -21.17 -10.44
N ILE A 154 -10.81 -21.12 -9.11
CA ILE A 154 -10.80 -19.86 -8.35
C ILE A 154 -9.40 -19.24 -8.38
N GLN A 155 -8.34 -20.04 -8.35
CA GLN A 155 -6.97 -19.55 -8.46
C GLN A 155 -6.69 -18.97 -9.86
N GLU A 156 -7.22 -19.56 -10.93
CA GLU A 156 -7.09 -19.00 -12.27
C GLU A 156 -7.88 -17.67 -12.43
N GLU A 157 -9.05 -17.56 -11.83
CA GLU A 157 -9.78 -16.27 -11.75
C GLU A 157 -8.94 -15.24 -11.00
N GLY A 158 -8.33 -15.58 -9.86
CA GLY A 158 -7.44 -14.71 -9.11
C GLY A 158 -6.25 -14.21 -9.93
N LYS A 159 -5.62 -15.09 -10.71
CA LYS A 159 -4.52 -14.70 -11.62
C LYS A 159 -5.00 -13.70 -12.70
N ALA A 160 -6.17 -13.94 -13.29
CA ALA A 160 -6.74 -13.03 -14.27
C ALA A 160 -7.10 -11.68 -13.68
N TYR A 161 -7.66 -11.68 -12.48
CA TYR A 161 -7.93 -10.47 -11.68
C TYR A 161 -6.65 -9.69 -11.39
N ASN A 162 -5.63 -10.35 -10.86
CA ASN A 162 -4.34 -9.73 -10.52
C ASN A 162 -3.70 -9.06 -11.73
N LYS A 163 -3.84 -9.65 -12.91
CA LYS A 163 -3.35 -9.03 -14.14
C LYS A 163 -4.07 -7.71 -14.44
N LYS A 164 -5.40 -7.64 -14.27
CA LYS A 164 -6.17 -6.40 -14.45
C LYS A 164 -5.72 -5.33 -13.45
N VAL A 165 -5.56 -5.71 -12.17
CA VAL A 165 -5.13 -4.80 -11.10
C VAL A 165 -3.73 -4.24 -11.40
N LEU A 166 -2.77 -5.07 -11.78
CA LEU A 166 -1.41 -4.64 -12.10
C LEU A 166 -1.36 -3.78 -13.37
N GLU A 167 -2.21 -4.03 -14.36
CA GLU A 167 -2.33 -3.17 -15.53
C GLU A 167 -2.88 -1.79 -15.15
N LEU A 168 -3.94 -1.73 -14.34
CA LEU A 168 -4.50 -0.47 -13.84
C LEU A 168 -3.45 0.30 -13.00
N PHE A 169 -2.75 -0.41 -12.13
CA PHE A 169 -1.74 0.18 -11.25
C PHE A 169 -0.63 0.93 -12.01
N LYS A 170 -0.26 0.49 -13.21
CA LYS A 170 0.71 1.19 -14.07
C LYS A 170 0.22 2.55 -14.54
N TYR A 171 -1.08 2.71 -14.77
CA TYR A 171 -1.65 3.97 -15.26
C TYR A 171 -1.87 5.01 -14.15
N VAL A 172 -2.01 4.58 -12.89
CA VAL A 172 -2.23 5.50 -11.76
C VAL A 172 -0.94 5.87 -11.04
N GLN A 173 0.21 5.39 -11.49
CA GLN A 173 1.52 5.64 -10.89
C GLN A 173 2.33 6.71 -11.63
N ASP A 174 1.99 7.03 -12.89
CA ASP A 174 2.62 8.06 -13.71
C ASP A 174 2.02 9.44 -13.46
#